data_f855aef3c22afead298bc92176128068
#
_entry.id   f855aef3c22afead298bc92176128068
#
_cell.length_a   1.000
_cell.length_b   1.000
_cell.length_c   1.000
_cell.angle_alpha   90.00
_cell.angle_beta   90.00
_cell.angle_gamma   90.00
#
_symmetry.space_group_name_H-M   'P 1'
#
loop_
_entity.id
_entity.type
_entity.pdbx_description
1 polymer ?
#
loop_
_entity_poly.entity_id
_entity_poly.type
_entity_poly.pdbx_seq_one_letter_code
_entity_poly.pdbx_strand_id
1 'polypeptide(L)'
;MNILITGANGQLGNEMRVLSAQHTHHTYFFTDIDELDITSREAVKQFVSENSIDIIVNCAAYTNVDKAEIDENLAHKINASAVENLGLSGARVIHISTDYVFSGEACVPYAETDSVAPRTAYGRTKREGEKLLQAVSDEAIIIRTAWLYSTFGNNFVKTM
;
A
#
# COMPACT_ATOMS: atom_id res chain seq x y z
N MET A 1 4.61 -2.27 20.32
CA MET A 1 5.09 -2.54 18.97
C MET A 1 5.45 -1.23 18.30
N ASN A 2 6.46 -1.25 17.44
CA ASN A 2 6.85 -0.14 16.59
C ASN A 2 6.21 -0.34 15.22
N ILE A 3 5.35 0.58 14.82
CA ILE A 3 4.52 0.48 13.61
C ILE A 3 4.90 1.59 12.64
N LEU A 4 5.36 1.23 11.45
CA LEU A 4 5.65 2.16 10.36
C LEU A 4 4.42 2.31 9.47
N ILE A 5 4.01 3.55 9.22
CA ILE A 5 2.96 3.91 8.25
C ILE A 5 3.64 4.61 7.08
N THR A 6 3.64 4.00 5.91
CA THR A 6 4.15 4.63 4.67
C THR A 6 3.02 5.32 3.91
N GLY A 7 3.36 6.35 3.10
CA GLY A 7 2.34 7.18 2.45
C GLY A 7 1.47 7.93 3.45
N ALA A 8 2.09 8.40 4.53
CA ALA A 8 1.43 8.97 5.70
C ALA A 8 0.69 10.29 5.42
N ASN A 9 1.06 10.99 4.34
CA ASN A 9 0.40 12.23 3.93
C ASN A 9 -0.80 11.99 3.01
N GLY A 10 -1.00 10.73 2.58
CA GLY A 10 -2.17 10.31 1.80
C GLY A 10 -3.45 10.22 2.64
N GLN A 11 -4.56 9.87 1.97
CA GLN A 11 -5.89 9.76 2.59
C GLN A 11 -5.88 8.77 3.76
N LEU A 12 -5.48 7.51 3.52
CA LEU A 12 -5.47 6.47 4.55
C LEU A 12 -4.39 6.72 5.61
N GLY A 13 -3.21 7.22 5.20
CA GLY A 13 -2.13 7.55 6.14
C GLY A 13 -2.56 8.59 7.18
N ASN A 14 -3.33 9.61 6.79
CA ASN A 14 -3.88 10.59 7.72
C ASN A 14 -4.94 9.99 8.65
N GLU A 15 -5.80 9.07 8.16
CA GLU A 15 -6.74 8.34 9.03
C GLU A 15 -5.99 7.47 10.06
N MET A 16 -4.91 6.81 9.65
CA MET A 16 -4.05 6.07 10.57
C MET A 16 -3.41 6.97 11.62
N ARG A 17 -3.05 8.21 11.26
CA ARG A 17 -2.53 9.21 12.21
C ARG A 17 -3.59 9.60 13.25
N VAL A 18 -4.84 9.81 12.85
CA VAL A 18 -5.95 10.09 13.77
C VAL A 18 -6.18 8.89 14.69
N LEU A 19 -6.22 7.69 14.13
CA LEU A 19 -6.44 6.45 14.89
C LEU A 19 -5.32 6.18 15.90
N SER A 20 -4.07 6.47 15.56
CA SER A 20 -2.91 6.24 16.43
C SER A 20 -3.01 6.97 17.77
N ALA A 21 -3.65 8.14 17.80
CA ALA A 21 -3.88 8.89 19.02
C ALA A 21 -4.75 8.15 20.06
N GLN A 22 -5.54 7.17 19.61
CA GLN A 22 -6.40 6.34 20.46
C GLN A 22 -5.68 5.05 20.93
N HIS A 23 -4.52 4.71 20.34
CA HIS A 23 -3.77 3.48 20.60
C HIS A 23 -2.35 3.77 21.08
N THR A 24 -2.22 4.55 22.15
CA THR A 24 -0.96 5.09 22.67
C THR A 24 0.03 4.04 23.25
N HIS A 25 -0.37 2.78 23.33
CA HIS A 25 0.49 1.67 23.76
C HIS A 25 1.42 1.15 22.63
N HIS A 26 1.31 1.68 21.42
CA HIS A 26 2.21 1.44 20.30
C HIS A 26 3.01 2.72 19.97
N THR A 27 4.19 2.53 19.39
CA THR A 27 4.98 3.64 18.82
C THR A 27 4.73 3.68 17.32
N TYR A 28 4.37 4.85 16.79
CA TYR A 28 4.06 5.01 15.38
C TYR A 28 5.10 5.90 14.68
N PHE A 29 5.56 5.43 13.52
CA PHE A 29 6.45 6.17 12.63
C PHE A 29 5.66 6.48 11.35
N PHE A 30 5.51 7.75 11.03
CA PHE A 30 4.76 8.21 9.85
C PHE A 30 5.73 8.75 8.84
N THR A 31 5.80 8.11 7.66
CA THR A 31 6.73 8.50 6.59
C THR A 31 6.01 8.68 5.26
N ASP A 32 6.52 9.62 4.48
CA ASP A 32 6.21 9.77 3.07
C ASP A 32 7.54 9.78 2.29
N ILE A 33 7.52 10.17 1.02
CA ILE A 33 8.70 10.07 0.15
C ILE A 33 9.90 10.87 0.67
N ASP A 34 9.65 12.00 1.34
CA ASP A 34 10.70 12.88 1.86
C ASP A 34 11.43 12.26 3.07
N GLU A 35 10.73 11.47 3.89
CA GLU A 35 11.31 10.81 5.06
C GLU A 35 11.83 9.40 4.75
N LEU A 36 11.16 8.69 3.82
CA LEU A 36 11.52 7.32 3.43
C LEU A 36 11.07 7.02 2.00
N ASP A 37 12.02 7.04 1.06
CA ASP A 37 11.76 6.52 -0.29
C ASP A 37 11.70 4.99 -0.26
N ILE A 38 10.48 4.44 -0.27
CA ILE A 38 10.24 2.99 -0.27
C ILE A 38 10.75 2.28 -1.54
N THR A 39 11.08 3.03 -2.59
CA THR A 39 11.69 2.45 -3.80
C THR A 39 13.17 2.11 -3.62
N SER A 40 13.82 2.61 -2.56
CA SER A 40 15.18 2.23 -2.15
C SER A 40 15.14 1.11 -1.12
N ARG A 41 15.58 -0.09 -1.53
CA ARG A 41 15.67 -1.27 -0.64
C ARG A 41 16.57 -1.01 0.56
N GLU A 42 17.69 -0.35 0.32
CA GLU A 42 18.67 -0.04 1.36
C GLU A 42 18.08 0.91 2.41
N ALA A 43 17.39 1.98 1.96
CA ALA A 43 16.74 2.93 2.85
C ALA A 43 15.66 2.26 3.71
N VAL A 44 14.82 1.41 3.10
CA VAL A 44 13.78 0.65 3.82
C VAL A 44 14.41 -0.26 4.89
N LYS A 45 15.41 -1.04 4.51
CA LYS A 45 16.07 -1.97 5.43
C LYS A 45 16.76 -1.25 6.59
N GLN A 46 17.44 -0.14 6.29
CA GLN A 46 18.09 0.70 7.30
C GLN A 46 17.05 1.27 8.27
N PHE A 47 15.98 1.90 7.75
CA PHE A 47 14.94 2.51 8.57
C PHE A 47 14.28 1.49 9.51
N VAL A 48 13.92 0.30 8.99
CA VAL A 48 13.31 -0.79 9.76
C VAL A 48 14.24 -1.25 10.88
N SER A 49 15.53 -1.43 10.59
CA SER A 49 16.52 -1.87 11.57
C SER A 49 16.77 -0.82 12.65
N GLU A 50 17.02 0.44 12.28
CA GLU A 50 17.33 1.53 13.20
C GLU A 50 16.19 1.83 14.18
N ASN A 51 14.94 1.71 13.72
CA ASN A 51 13.75 1.99 14.50
C ASN A 51 13.11 0.73 15.10
N SER A 52 13.70 -0.46 14.91
CA SER A 52 13.18 -1.74 15.37
C SER A 52 11.70 -1.91 15.01
N ILE A 53 11.35 -1.70 13.73
CA ILE A 53 9.97 -1.77 13.25
C ILE A 53 9.46 -3.21 13.29
N ASP A 54 8.34 -3.44 13.95
CA ASP A 54 7.67 -4.73 14.03
C ASP A 54 6.69 -4.94 12.87
N ILE A 55 5.94 -3.86 12.52
CA ILE A 55 4.88 -3.91 11.51
C ILE A 55 4.99 -2.70 10.59
N ILE A 56 4.81 -2.93 9.29
CA ILE A 56 4.65 -1.88 8.28
C ILE A 56 3.20 -1.90 7.79
N VAL A 57 2.50 -0.77 7.87
CA VAL A 57 1.23 -0.56 7.18
C VAL A 57 1.50 0.27 5.93
N ASN A 58 1.51 -0.39 4.78
CA ASN A 58 1.81 0.28 3.52
C ASN A 58 0.56 0.93 2.92
N CYS A 59 0.42 2.24 3.14
CA CYS A 59 -0.59 3.09 2.53
C CYS A 59 -0.07 3.82 1.28
N ALA A 60 1.23 3.73 0.97
CA ALA A 60 1.82 4.36 -0.21
C ALA A 60 1.41 3.61 -1.47
N ALA A 61 0.98 4.34 -2.48
CA ALA A 61 0.67 3.81 -3.80
C ALA A 61 0.65 4.91 -4.86
N TYR A 62 0.96 4.55 -6.09
CA TYR A 62 0.65 5.36 -7.26
C TYR A 62 -0.81 5.10 -7.64
N THR A 63 -1.71 6.05 -7.34
CA THR A 63 -3.17 5.82 -7.41
C THR A 63 -3.85 6.47 -8.60
N ASN A 64 -3.13 7.27 -9.41
CA ASN A 64 -3.72 7.90 -10.58
C ASN A 64 -3.84 6.88 -11.73
N VAL A 65 -5.05 6.35 -11.93
CA VAL A 65 -5.33 5.28 -12.89
C VAL A 65 -4.98 5.71 -14.31
N ASP A 66 -5.41 6.91 -14.74
CA ASP A 66 -5.19 7.39 -16.12
C ASP A 66 -3.70 7.67 -16.38
N LYS A 67 -3.00 8.30 -15.43
CA LYS A 67 -1.56 8.53 -15.58
C LYS A 67 -0.74 7.25 -15.53
N ALA A 68 -1.22 6.21 -14.86
CA ALA A 68 -0.54 4.91 -14.85
C ALA A 68 -0.52 4.26 -16.24
N GLU A 69 -1.52 4.52 -17.10
CA GLU A 69 -1.49 4.07 -18.51
C GLU A 69 -0.41 4.79 -19.33
N ILE A 70 -0.02 6.01 -18.92
CA ILE A 70 1.01 6.79 -19.60
C ILE A 70 2.40 6.44 -19.10
N ASP A 71 2.56 6.21 -17.78
CA ASP A 71 3.83 5.87 -17.13
C ASP A 71 3.67 4.64 -16.24
N GLU A 72 3.49 3.49 -16.90
CA GLU A 72 3.38 2.20 -16.21
C GLU A 72 4.66 1.83 -15.47
N ASN A 73 5.84 2.29 -15.95
CA ASN A 73 7.12 2.02 -15.27
C ASN A 73 7.18 2.69 -13.89
N LEU A 74 6.76 3.94 -13.77
CA LEU A 74 6.70 4.62 -12.49
C LEU A 74 5.66 3.97 -11.58
N ALA A 75 4.48 3.66 -12.12
CA ALA A 75 3.45 2.96 -11.36
C ALA A 75 3.95 1.59 -10.86
N HIS A 76 4.65 0.82 -11.69
CA HIS A 76 5.26 -0.46 -11.31
C HIS A 76 6.33 -0.30 -10.23
N LYS A 77 7.21 0.70 -10.37
CA LYS A 77 8.26 0.98 -9.38
C LYS A 77 7.66 1.19 -7.99
N ILE A 78 6.55 1.93 -7.88
CA ILE A 78 5.91 2.27 -6.61
C ILE A 78 4.96 1.17 -6.13
N ASN A 79 4.13 0.62 -7.02
CA ASN A 79 3.08 -0.33 -6.65
C ASN A 79 3.55 -1.79 -6.58
N ALA A 80 4.71 -2.12 -7.16
CA ALA A 80 5.24 -3.47 -7.19
C ALA A 80 6.63 -3.58 -6.55
N SER A 81 7.66 -2.99 -7.15
CA SER A 81 9.04 -3.14 -6.66
C SER A 81 9.23 -2.59 -5.24
N ALA A 82 8.61 -1.44 -4.92
CA ALA A 82 8.68 -0.88 -3.58
C ALA A 82 7.98 -1.78 -2.54
N VAL A 83 6.88 -2.44 -2.93
CA VAL A 83 6.17 -3.38 -2.05
C VAL A 83 7.02 -4.62 -1.75
N GLU A 84 7.77 -5.12 -2.74
CA GLU A 84 8.77 -6.18 -2.52
C GLU A 84 9.86 -5.73 -1.53
N ASN A 85 10.38 -4.50 -1.66
CA ASN A 85 11.36 -3.95 -0.73
C ASN A 85 10.87 -3.94 0.72
N LEU A 86 9.58 -3.58 0.92
CA LEU A 86 8.94 -3.64 2.24
C LEU A 86 8.88 -5.08 2.76
N GLY A 87 8.50 -6.04 1.92
CA GLY A 87 8.46 -7.47 2.28
C GLY A 87 9.82 -8.06 2.67
N LEU A 88 10.90 -7.56 2.04
CA LEU A 88 12.28 -7.99 2.31
C LEU A 88 12.92 -7.28 3.52
N SER A 89 12.21 -6.38 4.18
CA SER A 89 12.74 -5.58 5.28
C SER A 89 12.92 -6.34 6.59
N GLY A 90 12.23 -7.47 6.75
CA GLY A 90 12.19 -8.27 7.97
C GLY A 90 11.03 -7.90 8.92
N ALA A 91 10.30 -6.81 8.69
CA ALA A 91 9.08 -6.47 9.42
C ALA A 91 7.86 -7.14 8.76
N ARG A 92 6.81 -7.40 9.56
CA ARG A 92 5.52 -7.89 9.02
C ARG A 92 4.82 -6.78 8.23
N VAL A 93 4.33 -7.09 7.02
CA VAL A 93 3.70 -6.10 6.14
C VAL A 93 2.19 -6.28 6.07
N ILE A 94 1.46 -5.20 6.27
CA ILE A 94 0.03 -5.06 5.93
C ILE A 94 -0.03 -4.14 4.71
N HIS A 95 -0.37 -4.69 3.55
CA HIS A 95 -0.39 -3.96 2.28
C HIS A 95 -1.81 -3.65 1.82
N ILE A 96 -2.07 -2.36 1.52
CA ILE A 96 -3.35 -1.94 0.97
C ILE A 96 -3.32 -2.08 -0.55
N SER A 97 -4.13 -3.00 -1.05
CA SER A 97 -4.37 -3.25 -2.47
C SER A 97 -5.72 -2.70 -2.92
N THR A 98 -6.22 -3.12 -4.06
CA THR A 98 -7.38 -2.58 -4.74
C THR A 98 -8.24 -3.68 -5.37
N ASP A 99 -9.53 -3.41 -5.54
CA ASP A 99 -10.46 -4.19 -6.36
C ASP A 99 -10.13 -4.17 -7.86
N TYR A 100 -9.34 -3.19 -8.35
CA TYR A 100 -8.84 -3.14 -9.74
C TYR A 100 -7.97 -4.33 -10.14
N VAL A 101 -7.59 -5.19 -9.22
CA VAL A 101 -6.94 -6.48 -9.53
C VAL A 101 -7.90 -7.49 -10.16
N PHE A 102 -9.22 -7.31 -9.99
CA PHE A 102 -10.26 -8.11 -10.62
C PHE A 102 -10.67 -7.56 -12.00
N SER A 103 -11.44 -8.35 -12.76
CA SER A 103 -11.93 -7.93 -14.09
C SER A 103 -13.01 -6.84 -14.04
N GLY A 104 -13.71 -6.71 -12.93
CA GLY A 104 -14.86 -5.81 -12.79
C GLY A 104 -16.16 -6.34 -13.43
N GLU A 105 -16.21 -7.60 -13.88
CA GLU A 105 -17.36 -8.18 -14.60
C GLU A 105 -18.32 -8.96 -13.71
N ALA A 106 -17.96 -9.22 -12.45
CA ALA A 106 -18.82 -9.99 -11.55
C ALA A 106 -20.07 -9.18 -11.16
N CYS A 107 -21.20 -9.87 -11.13
CA CYS A 107 -22.48 -9.32 -10.63
C CYS A 107 -22.72 -9.62 -9.13
N VAL A 108 -21.73 -10.21 -8.49
CA VAL A 108 -21.73 -10.55 -7.05
C VAL A 108 -20.45 -10.02 -6.41
N PRO A 109 -20.41 -9.83 -5.08
CA PRO A 109 -19.17 -9.45 -4.40
C PRO A 109 -18.03 -10.45 -4.67
N TYR A 110 -16.82 -9.92 -4.90
CA TYR A 110 -15.63 -10.75 -5.07
C TYR A 110 -15.17 -11.34 -3.74
N ALA A 111 -14.74 -12.60 -3.80
CA ALA A 111 -14.00 -13.26 -2.72
C ALA A 111 -12.48 -13.12 -2.93
N GLU A 112 -11.70 -13.33 -1.87
CA GLU A 112 -10.23 -13.25 -1.93
C GLU A 112 -9.61 -14.26 -2.89
N THR A 113 -10.29 -15.41 -3.07
CA THR A 113 -9.85 -16.53 -3.92
C THR A 113 -10.29 -16.41 -5.38
N ASP A 114 -11.11 -15.42 -5.72
CA ASP A 114 -11.57 -15.24 -7.09
C ASP A 114 -10.43 -14.90 -8.04
N SER A 115 -10.59 -15.33 -9.27
CA SER A 115 -9.61 -15.13 -10.34
C SER A 115 -9.38 -13.63 -10.58
N VAL A 116 -8.12 -13.23 -10.55
CA VAL A 116 -7.70 -11.84 -10.82
C VAL A 116 -7.43 -11.67 -12.31
N ALA A 117 -7.91 -10.56 -12.89
CA ALA A 117 -7.74 -10.20 -14.29
C ALA A 117 -7.73 -8.67 -14.48
N PRO A 118 -6.69 -7.98 -13.98
CA PRO A 118 -6.62 -6.52 -13.99
C PRO A 118 -6.60 -5.98 -15.42
N ARG A 119 -7.43 -4.97 -15.72
CA ARG A 119 -7.57 -4.37 -17.05
C ARG A 119 -6.74 -3.10 -17.22
N THR A 120 -6.45 -2.39 -16.13
CA THR A 120 -5.70 -1.13 -16.13
C THR A 120 -4.24 -1.34 -15.72
N ALA A 121 -3.34 -0.44 -16.15
CA ALA A 121 -1.95 -0.41 -15.70
C ALA A 121 -1.86 -0.29 -14.17
N TYR A 122 -2.72 0.53 -13.56
CA TYR A 122 -2.84 0.61 -12.11
C TYR A 122 -3.16 -0.76 -11.48
N GLY A 123 -4.20 -1.44 -11.97
CA GLY A 123 -4.58 -2.77 -11.47
C GLY A 123 -3.49 -3.82 -11.69
N ARG A 124 -2.83 -3.81 -12.88
CA ARG A 124 -1.71 -4.73 -13.18
C ARG A 124 -0.54 -4.52 -12.22
N THR A 125 -0.13 -3.27 -12.00
CA THR A 125 1.01 -2.95 -11.11
C THR A 125 0.70 -3.25 -9.65
N LYS A 126 -0.53 -3.00 -9.18
CA LYS A 126 -0.98 -3.39 -7.83
C LYS A 126 -0.98 -4.91 -7.67
N ARG A 127 -1.50 -5.66 -8.65
CA ARG A 127 -1.50 -7.13 -8.62
C ARG A 127 -0.08 -7.69 -8.62
N GLU A 128 0.84 -7.08 -9.37
CA GLU A 128 2.24 -7.51 -9.35
C GLU A 128 2.86 -7.30 -7.97
N GLY A 129 2.56 -6.17 -7.31
CA GLY A 129 2.98 -5.92 -5.93
C GLY A 129 2.47 -6.98 -4.94
N GLU A 130 1.21 -7.41 -5.08
CA GLU A 130 0.68 -8.52 -4.27
C GLU A 130 1.51 -9.81 -4.44
N LYS A 131 1.85 -10.18 -5.70
CA LYS A 131 2.63 -11.39 -5.99
C LYS A 131 4.05 -11.30 -5.43
N LEU A 132 4.73 -10.17 -5.66
CA LEU A 132 6.09 -9.96 -5.17
C LEU A 132 6.13 -10.00 -3.64
N LEU A 133 5.16 -9.38 -2.96
CA LEU A 133 5.07 -9.43 -1.51
C LEU A 133 4.85 -10.86 -1.00
N GLN A 134 3.92 -11.59 -1.59
CA GLN A 134 3.64 -12.99 -1.22
C GLN A 134 4.83 -13.92 -1.46
N ALA A 135 5.67 -13.62 -2.47
CA ALA A 135 6.86 -14.42 -2.77
C ALA A 135 7.98 -14.25 -1.73
N VAL A 136 8.01 -13.13 -1.01
CA VAL A 136 9.09 -12.79 -0.07
C VAL A 136 8.66 -12.72 1.40
N SER A 137 7.35 -12.81 1.70
CA SER A 137 6.81 -12.69 3.05
C SER A 137 5.55 -13.55 3.23
N ASP A 138 5.69 -14.69 3.90
CA ASP A 138 4.58 -15.62 4.17
C ASP A 138 3.56 -15.05 5.19
N GLU A 139 3.97 -14.08 6.03
CA GLU A 139 3.13 -13.45 7.06
C GLU A 139 2.48 -12.15 6.60
N ALA A 140 2.67 -11.75 5.34
CA ALA A 140 2.10 -10.54 4.82
C ALA A 140 0.56 -10.61 4.76
N ILE A 141 -0.09 -9.51 5.11
CA ILE A 141 -1.54 -9.35 4.97
C ILE A 141 -1.79 -8.39 3.81
N ILE A 142 -2.62 -8.80 2.86
CA ILE A 142 -3.03 -7.97 1.73
C ILE A 142 -4.51 -7.66 1.87
N ILE A 143 -4.84 -6.36 1.90
CA ILE A 143 -6.21 -5.87 2.04
C ILE A 143 -6.61 -5.20 0.72
N ARG A 144 -7.50 -5.81 -0.04
CA ARG A 144 -8.09 -5.21 -1.24
C ARG A 144 -9.26 -4.33 -0.84
N THR A 145 -9.21 -3.07 -1.26
CA THR A 145 -10.26 -2.08 -0.96
C THR A 145 -10.85 -1.52 -2.24
N ALA A 146 -12.10 -1.04 -2.14
CA ALA A 146 -12.78 -0.30 -3.20
C ALA A 146 -13.33 1.00 -2.62
N TRP A 147 -13.36 2.06 -3.42
CA TRP A 147 -14.03 3.32 -3.06
C TRP A 147 -13.58 3.92 -1.73
N LEU A 148 -12.29 3.86 -1.43
CA LEU A 148 -11.75 4.44 -0.21
C LEU A 148 -12.02 5.96 -0.18
N TYR A 149 -12.63 6.44 0.90
CA TYR A 149 -12.91 7.86 1.10
C TYR A 149 -12.68 8.26 2.56
N SER A 150 -12.35 9.53 2.77
CA SER A 150 -12.22 10.13 4.10
C SER A 150 -12.35 11.66 4.02
N THR A 151 -12.24 12.32 5.17
CA THR A 151 -12.14 13.78 5.24
C THR A 151 -10.81 14.32 4.69
N PHE A 152 -9.80 13.44 4.55
CA PHE A 152 -8.48 13.77 3.99
C PHE A 152 -8.40 13.46 2.50
N GLY A 153 -7.47 14.12 1.81
CA GLY A 153 -7.18 13.89 0.40
C GLY A 153 -8.35 14.19 -0.55
N ASN A 154 -8.16 13.85 -1.81
CA ASN A 154 -9.19 13.93 -2.84
C ASN A 154 -9.84 12.55 -3.01
N ASN A 155 -11.17 12.49 -3.07
CA ASN A 155 -11.90 11.27 -3.27
C ASN A 155 -13.26 11.53 -3.96
N PHE A 156 -13.91 10.47 -4.41
CA PHE A 156 -15.16 10.56 -5.15
C PHE A 156 -16.26 11.32 -4.39
N VAL A 157 -16.39 11.10 -3.09
CA VAL A 157 -17.45 11.75 -2.28
C VAL A 157 -17.30 13.26 -2.26
N LYS A 158 -16.06 13.78 -2.34
CA LYS A 158 -15.79 15.24 -2.36
C LYS A 158 -15.96 15.86 -3.74
N THR A 159 -15.97 15.06 -4.80
CA THR A 159 -16.06 15.55 -6.18
C THR A 159 -17.47 15.50 -6.74
N MET A 160 -18.42 14.86 -6.06
CA MET A 160 -19.84 14.91 -6.35
C MET A 160 -20.49 16.17 -5.80
#